data_231239f4a9a989e5e4d6f290f9deba84
#
_entry.id   231239f4a9a989e5e4d6f290f9deba84
#
_cell.length_a   1.000
_cell.length_b   1.000
_cell.length_c   1.000
_cell.angle_alpha   90.00
_cell.angle_beta   90.00
_cell.angle_gamma   90.00
#
_symmetry.space_group_name_H-M   'P 1'
#
loop_
_entity.id
_entity.type
_entity.pdbx_description
1 polymer ?
#
loop_
_entity_poly.entity_id
_entity_poly.type
_entity_poly.pdbx_seq_one_letter_code
_entity_poly.pdbx_strand_id
1 'polypeptide(L)'
;MDRSLRPIVWVATTLTLVTIAVGPLPAQRDDRGERVMNASCLACHDVRRIQVQAMDAEQWARTVDTMVGKGAKVSADDLPSLMDYLVQHHGPMPEGRGKAIVLNVCTMCHDLTRIRRGRRSAEEWEETLNAMLNEGAPLSDDAFPIVHAYLSRYFGTN
;
A
#
# COMPACT_ATOMS: atom_id res chain seq x y z
N MET A 1 68.72 -20.15 54.03
CA MET A 1 68.53 -19.46 52.72
C MET A 1 67.45 -20.21 51.99
N ASP A 2 66.23 -19.77 52.22
CA ASP A 2 65.01 -20.42 51.70
C ASP A 2 64.45 -19.60 50.54
N ARG A 3 64.50 -20.16 49.34
CA ARG A 3 63.94 -19.55 48.09
C ARG A 3 62.57 -20.10 47.87
N SER A 4 61.59 -19.42 48.38
CA SER A 4 60.18 -19.67 48.13
C SER A 4 59.85 -19.31 46.66
N LEU A 5 59.67 -20.34 45.84
CA LEU A 5 59.15 -20.21 44.46
C LEU A 5 57.65 -19.98 44.52
N ARG A 6 57.19 -18.79 44.10
CA ARG A 6 55.82 -18.45 43.97
C ARG A 6 55.30 -18.98 42.59
N PRO A 7 54.22 -19.72 42.53
CA PRO A 7 53.65 -20.15 41.25
C PRO A 7 53.00 -18.95 40.53
N ILE A 8 53.37 -18.75 39.26
CA ILE A 8 52.72 -17.80 38.37
C ILE A 8 51.41 -18.45 37.86
N VAL A 9 50.27 -17.91 38.34
CA VAL A 9 48.96 -18.29 37.87
C VAL A 9 48.68 -17.54 36.55
N TRP A 10 48.65 -18.27 35.45
CA TRP A 10 48.20 -17.76 34.15
C TRP A 10 46.67 -17.71 34.15
N VAL A 11 46.11 -16.51 34.22
CA VAL A 11 44.66 -16.30 33.98
C VAL A 11 44.45 -16.28 32.47
N ALA A 12 43.94 -17.38 31.92
CA ALA A 12 43.53 -17.43 30.54
C ALA A 12 42.19 -16.68 30.38
N THR A 13 42.28 -15.44 29.89
CA THR A 13 41.09 -14.65 29.51
C THR A 13 40.52 -15.21 28.18
N THR A 14 39.47 -16.01 28.28
CA THR A 14 38.72 -16.47 27.10
C THR A 14 37.88 -15.31 26.54
N LEU A 15 38.32 -14.77 25.42
CA LEU A 15 37.58 -13.76 24.66
C LEU A 15 36.40 -14.45 23.94
N THR A 16 35.21 -14.35 24.52
CA THR A 16 33.99 -14.87 23.88
C THR A 16 33.59 -13.91 22.73
N LEU A 17 33.79 -14.33 21.48
CA LEU A 17 33.28 -13.64 20.31
C LEU A 17 31.75 -13.76 20.31
N VAL A 18 31.06 -12.68 20.66
CA VAL A 18 29.62 -12.56 20.47
C VAL A 18 29.36 -12.28 18.97
N THR A 19 28.98 -13.30 18.22
CA THR A 19 28.48 -13.12 16.85
C THR A 19 27.08 -12.54 16.93
N ILE A 20 26.95 -11.23 16.68
CA ILE A 20 25.66 -10.57 16.50
C ILE A 20 25.13 -11.05 15.13
N ALA A 21 24.13 -11.92 15.15
CA ALA A 21 23.38 -12.27 13.95
C ALA A 21 22.63 -11.01 13.47
N VAL A 22 23.15 -10.36 12.44
CA VAL A 22 22.43 -9.30 11.73
C VAL A 22 21.28 -9.99 11.00
N GLY A 23 20.08 -9.97 11.59
CA GLY A 23 18.87 -10.41 10.92
C GLY A 23 18.65 -9.58 9.63
N PRO A 24 17.91 -10.11 8.63
CA PRO A 24 17.57 -9.33 7.45
C PRO A 24 16.90 -8.04 7.90
N LEU A 25 17.47 -6.90 7.47
CA LEU A 25 16.84 -5.60 7.65
C LEU A 25 15.43 -5.67 7.07
N PRO A 26 14.39 -5.13 7.74
CA PRO A 26 13.08 -5.01 7.14
C PRO A 26 13.27 -4.32 5.79
N ALA A 27 12.74 -4.94 4.72
CA ALA A 27 12.83 -4.39 3.38
C ALA A 27 12.46 -2.92 3.46
N GLN A 28 13.42 -2.04 3.18
CA GLN A 28 13.15 -0.61 3.08
C GLN A 28 12.03 -0.49 2.05
N ARG A 29 10.88 0.01 2.51
CA ARG A 29 9.75 0.28 1.62
C ARG A 29 10.33 1.13 0.49
N ASP A 30 10.32 0.61 -0.73
CA ASP A 30 10.86 1.35 -1.86
C ASP A 30 9.94 2.53 -2.18
N ASP A 31 10.20 3.65 -1.50
CA ASP A 31 9.46 4.90 -1.70
C ASP A 31 9.82 5.58 -3.04
N ARG A 32 10.68 4.95 -3.87
CA ARG A 32 11.10 5.51 -5.16
C ARG A 32 9.91 5.69 -6.09
N GLY A 33 9.06 4.69 -6.21
CA GLY A 33 7.86 4.75 -7.05
C GLY A 33 6.91 5.87 -6.63
N GLU A 34 6.70 6.05 -5.32
CA GLU A 34 5.89 7.15 -4.78
C GLU A 34 6.53 8.52 -5.09
N ARG A 35 7.84 8.66 -4.91
CA ARG A 35 8.54 9.92 -5.25
C ARG A 35 8.43 10.24 -6.73
N VAL A 36 8.59 9.25 -7.60
CA VAL A 36 8.45 9.43 -9.06
C VAL A 36 7.01 9.81 -9.41
N MET A 37 6.02 9.13 -8.85
CA MET A 37 4.61 9.47 -9.04
C MET A 37 4.35 10.93 -8.62
N ASN A 38 4.81 11.34 -7.43
CA ASN A 38 4.64 12.70 -6.94
C ASN A 38 5.32 13.73 -7.85
N ALA A 39 6.56 13.48 -8.28
CA ALA A 39 7.33 14.42 -9.10
C ALA A 39 6.80 14.52 -10.54
N SER A 40 6.36 13.39 -11.14
CA SER A 40 6.02 13.32 -12.55
C SER A 40 4.54 13.50 -12.84
N CYS A 41 3.66 12.93 -12.00
CA CYS A 41 2.22 12.97 -12.23
C CYS A 41 1.57 14.18 -11.59
N LEU A 42 1.95 14.52 -10.34
CA LEU A 42 1.34 15.66 -9.63
C LEU A 42 1.84 17.02 -10.12
N ALA A 43 2.80 17.06 -11.03
CA ALA A 43 3.18 18.28 -11.74
C ALA A 43 2.01 18.87 -12.57
N CYS A 44 1.07 18.02 -13.00
CA CYS A 44 -0.05 18.40 -13.86
C CYS A 44 -1.42 17.96 -13.33
N HIS A 45 -1.47 16.98 -12.43
CA HIS A 45 -2.69 16.38 -11.92
C HIS A 45 -2.83 16.55 -10.41
N ASP A 46 -4.07 16.64 -9.95
CA ASP A 46 -4.40 16.37 -8.57
C ASP A 46 -4.22 14.86 -8.26
N VAL A 47 -3.73 14.56 -7.07
CA VAL A 47 -3.47 13.18 -6.60
C VAL A 47 -4.71 12.29 -6.69
N ARG A 48 -5.90 12.85 -6.51
CA ARG A 48 -7.17 12.14 -6.58
C ARG A 48 -7.37 11.45 -7.93
N ARG A 49 -6.87 12.04 -9.04
CA ARG A 49 -6.96 11.40 -10.37
C ARG A 49 -6.26 10.05 -10.44
N ILE A 50 -5.27 9.82 -9.58
CA ILE A 50 -4.57 8.55 -9.45
C ILE A 50 -5.27 7.67 -8.41
N GLN A 51 -5.64 8.24 -7.28
CA GLN A 51 -6.18 7.51 -6.12
C GLN A 51 -7.58 6.92 -6.36
N VAL A 52 -8.33 7.42 -7.31
CA VAL A 52 -9.63 6.83 -7.73
C VAL A 52 -9.46 5.66 -8.71
N GLN A 53 -8.26 5.41 -9.22
CA GLN A 53 -8.02 4.35 -10.18
C GLN A 53 -7.91 2.97 -9.51
N ALA A 54 -8.26 1.95 -10.30
CA ALA A 54 -8.16 0.54 -9.91
C ALA A 54 -7.74 -0.27 -11.15
N MET A 55 -6.57 0.04 -11.67
CA MET A 55 -6.05 -0.45 -12.93
C MET A 55 -5.08 -1.62 -12.74
N ASP A 56 -5.11 -2.60 -13.64
CA ASP A 56 -4.08 -3.63 -13.70
C ASP A 56 -2.76 -3.08 -14.28
N ALA A 57 -1.73 -3.93 -14.29
CA ALA A 57 -0.40 -3.54 -14.75
C ALA A 57 -0.39 -3.06 -16.21
N GLU A 58 -1.16 -3.71 -17.08
CA GLU A 58 -1.23 -3.36 -18.50
C GLU A 58 -1.95 -2.02 -18.70
N GLN A 59 -3.03 -1.79 -17.97
CA GLN A 59 -3.77 -0.51 -18.00
C GLN A 59 -2.90 0.63 -17.47
N TRP A 60 -2.13 0.40 -16.41
CA TRP A 60 -1.17 1.37 -15.91
C TRP A 60 -0.06 1.64 -16.92
N ALA A 61 0.50 0.61 -17.55
CA ALA A 61 1.55 0.78 -18.57
C ALA A 61 1.06 1.67 -19.72
N ARG A 62 -0.12 1.42 -20.28
CA ARG A 62 -0.71 2.26 -21.32
C ARG A 62 -0.97 3.69 -20.85
N THR A 63 -1.39 3.85 -19.59
CA THR A 63 -1.65 5.18 -19.02
C THR A 63 -0.36 5.97 -18.86
N VAL A 64 0.68 5.36 -18.29
CA VAL A 64 1.98 5.99 -18.12
C VAL A 64 2.61 6.36 -19.45
N ASP A 65 2.57 5.46 -20.46
CA ASP A 65 3.05 5.72 -21.79
C ASP A 65 2.33 6.93 -22.42
N THR A 66 1.01 6.97 -22.31
CA THR A 66 0.21 8.12 -22.78
C THR A 66 0.62 9.42 -22.08
N MET A 67 0.88 9.39 -20.75
CA MET A 67 1.29 10.59 -20.01
C MET A 67 2.71 11.03 -20.37
N VAL A 68 3.62 10.08 -20.59
CA VAL A 68 4.98 10.38 -21.11
C VAL A 68 4.89 11.04 -22.48
N GLY A 69 4.05 10.52 -23.38
CA GLY A 69 3.77 11.15 -24.68
C GLY A 69 3.18 12.57 -24.57
N LYS A 70 2.52 12.90 -23.47
CA LYS A 70 2.01 14.25 -23.15
C LYS A 70 3.04 15.12 -22.39
N GLY A 71 4.22 14.62 -22.13
CA GLY A 71 5.32 15.37 -21.52
C GLY A 71 5.62 15.07 -20.06
N ALA A 72 4.99 14.04 -19.44
CA ALA A 72 5.36 13.58 -18.11
C ALA A 72 6.83 13.11 -18.10
N LYS A 73 7.58 13.49 -17.07
CA LYS A 73 9.02 13.20 -16.97
C LYS A 73 9.25 11.93 -16.14
N VAL A 74 9.26 10.79 -16.81
CA VAL A 74 9.62 9.50 -16.20
C VAL A 74 10.82 8.94 -16.94
N SER A 75 11.93 8.70 -16.21
CA SER A 75 13.12 8.07 -16.79
C SER A 75 12.91 6.57 -16.98
N ALA A 76 13.68 5.96 -17.88
CA ALA A 76 13.65 4.50 -18.07
C ALA A 76 14.02 3.75 -16.78
N ASP A 77 14.93 4.32 -15.96
CA ASP A 77 15.37 3.72 -14.69
C ASP A 77 14.31 3.85 -13.58
N ASP A 78 13.41 4.82 -13.68
CA ASP A 78 12.34 5.05 -12.70
C ASP A 78 11.07 4.28 -13.02
N LEU A 79 10.89 3.90 -14.27
CA LEU A 79 9.68 3.26 -14.76
C LEU A 79 9.32 1.98 -13.99
N PRO A 80 10.24 1.04 -13.70
CA PRO A 80 9.90 -0.16 -12.94
C PRO A 80 9.36 0.16 -11.53
N SER A 81 10.05 1.02 -10.78
CA SER A 81 9.62 1.40 -9.42
C SER A 81 8.27 2.14 -9.43
N LEU A 82 8.03 3.00 -10.43
CA LEU A 82 6.74 3.66 -10.60
C LEU A 82 5.62 2.65 -10.87
N MET A 83 5.85 1.69 -11.78
CA MET A 83 4.87 0.66 -12.12
C MET A 83 4.54 -0.23 -10.94
N ASP A 84 5.55 -0.67 -10.18
CA ASP A 84 5.36 -1.46 -8.96
C ASP A 84 4.51 -0.70 -7.93
N TYR A 85 4.82 0.58 -7.71
CA TYR A 85 4.04 1.43 -6.81
C TYR A 85 2.57 1.58 -7.26
N LEU A 86 2.34 1.88 -8.54
CA LEU A 86 0.99 2.06 -9.07
C LEU A 86 0.15 0.77 -8.99
N VAL A 87 0.73 -0.37 -9.32
CA VAL A 87 0.04 -1.67 -9.24
C VAL A 87 -0.23 -2.06 -7.78
N GLN A 88 0.71 -1.82 -6.88
CA GLN A 88 0.56 -2.17 -5.47
C GLN A 88 -0.48 -1.30 -4.76
N HIS A 89 -0.51 0.01 -5.04
CA HIS A 89 -1.33 0.96 -4.29
C HIS A 89 -2.63 1.35 -5.01
N HIS A 90 -2.65 1.25 -6.34
CA HIS A 90 -3.76 1.64 -7.21
C HIS A 90 -4.15 0.53 -8.19
N GLY A 91 -3.79 -0.71 -7.85
CA GLY A 91 -4.12 -1.92 -8.61
C GLY A 91 -5.61 -2.26 -8.60
N PRO A 92 -6.02 -3.33 -9.30
CA PRO A 92 -7.43 -3.68 -9.43
C PRO A 92 -8.06 -3.99 -8.07
N MET A 93 -9.34 -3.67 -7.97
CA MET A 93 -10.17 -4.11 -6.84
C MET A 93 -10.53 -5.60 -7.04
N PRO A 94 -10.73 -6.36 -5.95
CA PRO A 94 -11.17 -7.75 -6.04
C PRO A 94 -12.40 -7.93 -6.93
N GLU A 95 -12.45 -9.02 -7.68
CA GLU A 95 -13.62 -9.30 -8.52
C GLU A 95 -14.85 -9.69 -7.69
N GLY A 96 -16.00 -9.12 -8.05
CA GLY A 96 -17.27 -9.38 -7.37
C GLY A 96 -18.37 -8.40 -7.75
N ARG A 97 -19.63 -8.75 -7.45
CA ARG A 97 -20.81 -7.98 -7.85
C ARG A 97 -20.80 -6.52 -7.36
N GLY A 98 -20.15 -6.23 -6.24
CA GLY A 98 -20.07 -4.88 -5.67
C GLY A 98 -18.98 -4.01 -6.29
N LYS A 99 -17.99 -4.58 -7.02
CA LYS A 99 -16.82 -3.86 -7.55
C LYS A 99 -17.22 -2.63 -8.38
N ALA A 100 -18.08 -2.84 -9.38
CA ALA A 100 -18.49 -1.75 -10.27
C ALA A 100 -19.24 -0.65 -9.51
N ILE A 101 -20.06 -1.01 -8.53
CA ILE A 101 -20.79 -0.04 -7.71
C ILE A 101 -19.81 0.79 -6.87
N VAL A 102 -18.85 0.15 -6.22
CA VAL A 102 -17.81 0.84 -5.44
C VAL A 102 -17.01 1.80 -6.32
N LEU A 103 -16.59 1.35 -7.52
CA LEU A 103 -15.81 2.18 -8.42
C LEU A 103 -16.61 3.37 -8.99
N ASN A 104 -17.91 3.22 -9.23
CA ASN A 104 -18.72 4.27 -9.84
C ASN A 104 -19.36 5.21 -8.81
N VAL A 105 -19.79 4.69 -7.66
CA VAL A 105 -20.51 5.47 -6.64
C VAL A 105 -19.55 6.07 -5.63
N CYS A 106 -18.68 5.25 -5.00
CA CYS A 106 -17.83 5.72 -3.90
C CYS A 106 -16.77 6.72 -4.37
N THR A 107 -16.27 6.59 -5.61
CA THR A 107 -15.25 7.50 -6.14
C THR A 107 -15.78 8.87 -6.57
N MET A 108 -17.09 9.10 -6.52
CA MET A 108 -17.67 10.41 -6.82
C MET A 108 -17.25 11.49 -5.83
N CYS A 109 -17.10 11.14 -4.54
CA CYS A 109 -16.81 12.09 -3.47
C CYS A 109 -15.39 11.96 -2.90
N HIS A 110 -14.85 10.75 -2.80
CA HIS A 110 -13.53 10.49 -2.23
C HIS A 110 -12.78 9.39 -2.99
N ASP A 111 -11.52 9.16 -2.66
CA ASP A 111 -10.69 8.13 -3.26
C ASP A 111 -10.93 6.73 -2.65
N LEU A 112 -10.28 5.70 -3.23
CA LEU A 112 -10.38 4.32 -2.79
C LEU A 112 -9.48 3.98 -1.59
N THR A 113 -8.64 4.91 -1.13
CA THR A 113 -7.66 4.66 -0.06
C THR A 113 -8.34 4.24 1.24
N ARG A 114 -9.49 4.87 1.57
CA ARG A 114 -10.28 4.55 2.77
C ARG A 114 -10.80 3.10 2.74
N ILE A 115 -11.19 2.61 1.56
CA ILE A 115 -11.64 1.24 1.37
C ILE A 115 -10.45 0.28 1.42
N ARG A 116 -9.38 0.57 0.65
CA ARG A 116 -8.19 -0.30 0.56
C ARG A 116 -7.49 -0.50 1.90
N ARG A 117 -7.46 0.54 2.75
CA ARG A 117 -6.88 0.51 4.10
C ARG A 117 -7.89 0.08 5.17
N GLY A 118 -9.17 0.10 4.87
CA GLY A 118 -10.23 -0.29 5.79
C GLY A 118 -10.09 -1.77 6.16
N ARG A 119 -10.22 -2.04 7.46
CA ARG A 119 -10.37 -3.38 8.01
C ARG A 119 -11.47 -3.24 9.04
N ARG A 120 -12.70 -3.54 8.65
CA ARG A 120 -13.91 -3.35 9.46
C ARG A 120 -14.68 -4.63 9.53
N SER A 121 -15.39 -4.87 10.65
CA SER A 121 -16.38 -5.93 10.71
C SER A 121 -17.54 -5.68 9.73
N ALA A 122 -18.40 -6.64 9.53
CA ALA A 122 -19.59 -6.47 8.69
C ALA A 122 -20.48 -5.34 9.23
N GLU A 123 -20.67 -5.30 10.55
CA GLU A 123 -21.45 -4.29 11.25
C GLU A 123 -20.86 -2.89 11.07
N GLU A 124 -19.55 -2.75 11.20
CA GLU A 124 -18.83 -1.47 11.00
C GLU A 124 -18.90 -1.00 9.53
N TRP A 125 -18.93 -1.93 8.56
CA TRP A 125 -19.17 -1.58 7.17
C TRP A 125 -20.60 -1.12 6.94
N GLU A 126 -21.59 -1.75 7.57
CA GLU A 126 -23.00 -1.33 7.53
C GLU A 126 -23.16 0.09 8.08
N GLU A 127 -22.59 0.37 9.26
CA GLU A 127 -22.58 1.71 9.86
C GLU A 127 -21.91 2.74 8.93
N THR A 128 -20.77 2.38 8.31
CA THR A 128 -20.07 3.24 7.37
C THR A 128 -20.94 3.57 6.15
N LEU A 129 -21.61 2.57 5.57
CA LEU A 129 -22.50 2.77 4.42
C LEU A 129 -23.72 3.63 4.78
N ASN A 130 -24.31 3.42 5.94
CA ASN A 130 -25.42 4.26 6.44
C ASN A 130 -24.97 5.72 6.64
N ALA A 131 -23.77 5.93 7.17
CA ALA A 131 -23.21 7.29 7.29
C ALA A 131 -23.04 7.94 5.90
N MET A 132 -22.53 7.21 4.89
CA MET A 132 -22.40 7.72 3.52
C MET A 132 -23.75 8.06 2.89
N LEU A 133 -24.78 7.23 3.13
CA LEU A 133 -26.16 7.53 2.68
C LEU A 133 -26.67 8.84 3.29
N ASN A 134 -26.45 9.04 4.59
CA ASN A 134 -26.84 10.27 5.29
C ASN A 134 -26.10 11.51 4.78
N GLU A 135 -24.87 11.32 4.22
CA GLU A 135 -24.09 12.36 3.55
C GLU A 135 -24.49 12.55 2.07
N GLY A 136 -25.47 11.78 1.58
CA GLY A 136 -26.00 11.93 0.21
C GLY A 136 -25.33 11.04 -0.84
N ALA A 137 -24.64 9.97 -0.44
CA ALA A 137 -24.12 9.00 -1.41
C ALA A 137 -25.27 8.40 -2.25
N PRO A 138 -25.17 8.38 -3.59
CA PRO A 138 -26.25 7.91 -4.46
C PRO A 138 -26.24 6.37 -4.57
N LEU A 139 -26.32 5.69 -3.43
CA LEU A 139 -26.40 4.23 -3.33
C LEU A 139 -27.86 3.84 -3.18
N SER A 140 -28.40 3.07 -4.13
CA SER A 140 -29.79 2.58 -4.05
C SER A 140 -29.97 1.48 -3.00
N ASP A 141 -31.20 1.29 -2.55
CA ASP A 141 -31.56 0.24 -1.60
C ASP A 141 -31.16 -1.17 -2.10
N ASP A 142 -31.32 -1.44 -3.39
CA ASP A 142 -30.92 -2.70 -4.03
C ASP A 142 -29.41 -2.88 -4.09
N ALA A 143 -28.66 -1.79 -4.22
CA ALA A 143 -27.20 -1.80 -4.30
C ALA A 143 -26.53 -1.92 -2.91
N PHE A 144 -27.20 -1.44 -1.86
CA PHE A 144 -26.67 -1.46 -0.50
C PHE A 144 -26.20 -2.86 -0.07
N PRO A 145 -27.05 -3.91 -0.06
CA PRO A 145 -26.63 -5.24 0.38
C PRO A 145 -25.51 -5.83 -0.48
N ILE A 146 -25.46 -5.48 -1.77
CA ILE A 146 -24.41 -5.94 -2.68
C ILE A 146 -23.05 -5.32 -2.31
N VAL A 147 -23.04 -4.03 -2.05
CA VAL A 147 -21.82 -3.30 -1.62
C VAL A 147 -21.39 -3.74 -0.24
N HIS A 148 -22.33 -3.85 0.70
CA HIS A 148 -22.05 -4.32 2.05
C HIS A 148 -21.38 -5.70 2.03
N ALA A 149 -21.96 -6.69 1.34
CA ALA A 149 -21.39 -8.03 1.20
C ALA A 149 -20.00 -8.01 0.52
N TYR A 150 -19.80 -7.15 -0.47
CA TYR A 150 -18.52 -6.99 -1.15
C TYR A 150 -17.44 -6.43 -0.21
N LEU A 151 -17.75 -5.35 0.51
CA LEU A 151 -16.81 -4.72 1.43
C LEU A 151 -16.47 -5.64 2.60
N SER A 152 -17.45 -6.26 3.21
CA SER A 152 -17.26 -7.22 4.31
C SER A 152 -16.40 -8.42 3.89
N ARG A 153 -16.59 -8.92 2.66
CA ARG A 153 -15.81 -10.05 2.15
C ARG A 153 -14.35 -9.73 1.87
N TYR A 154 -14.06 -8.59 1.24
CA TYR A 154 -12.74 -8.30 0.71
C TYR A 154 -11.93 -7.32 1.55
N PHE A 155 -12.60 -6.56 2.40
CA PHE A 155 -12.01 -5.54 3.25
C PHE A 155 -12.46 -5.70 4.71
N GLY A 156 -12.96 -6.89 5.05
CA GLY A 156 -13.37 -7.25 6.41
C GLY A 156 -12.18 -7.54 7.32
N THR A 157 -12.46 -7.52 8.64
CA THR A 157 -11.63 -8.17 9.66
C THR A 157 -12.00 -9.64 9.69
N ASN A 158 -11.03 -10.53 9.46
CA ASN A 158 -11.18 -11.97 9.68
C ASN A 158 -11.05 -12.27 11.16
#